data_fadae380f3867da9375af50b540eab26
#
_entry.id   fadae380f3867da9375af50b540eab26
#
_cell.length_a   1.000
_cell.length_b   1.000
_cell.length_c   1.000
_cell.angle_alpha   90.00
_cell.angle_beta   90.00
_cell.angle_gamma   90.00
#
_symmetry.space_group_name_H-M   'P 1'
#
loop_
_entity.id
_entity.type
_entity.pdbx_description
1 polymer ?
#
loop_
_entity_poly.entity_id
_entity_poly.type
_entity_poly.pdbx_seq_one_letter_code
_entity_poly.pdbx_strand_id
1 'polypeptide(L)'
;DDATAAPEGCSTLYVLEPAPNLDVGRVDWAAERPRMKEELLAFLDDAGYPTTIVTDEFVDPTDWQAQGMAAGTPFALSHTFLQTGPFRPPNVERRRPGVFFAGSGTVPGVGVPMVLVSGKLAAARVEAYVGR
;
A
#
# COMPACT_ATOMS: atom_id res chain seq x y z
N ASP A 1 4.94 19.31 -11.09
CA ASP A 1 5.48 19.72 -9.79
C ASP A 1 4.41 20.48 -9.02
N ASP A 2 4.09 20.06 -7.80
CA ASP A 2 3.13 20.73 -6.94
C ASP A 2 3.89 21.71 -6.03
N ALA A 3 3.74 23.01 -6.30
CA ALA A 3 4.40 24.06 -5.53
C ALA A 3 3.91 24.14 -4.05
N THR A 4 2.85 23.42 -3.70
CA THR A 4 2.30 23.37 -2.35
C THR A 4 2.80 22.17 -1.54
N ALA A 5 3.54 21.25 -2.17
CA ALA A 5 4.01 20.01 -1.53
C ALA A 5 5.13 20.23 -0.50
N ALA A 6 5.84 21.37 -0.58
CA ALA A 6 6.89 21.74 0.38
C ALA A 6 7.02 23.27 0.47
N PRO A 7 7.54 23.81 1.60
CA PRO A 7 7.89 25.23 1.70
C PRO A 7 8.96 25.63 0.65
N GLU A 8 9.07 26.93 0.40
CA GLU A 8 10.06 27.47 -0.52
C GLU A 8 11.49 27.02 -0.13
N GLY A 9 12.24 26.55 -1.12
CA GLY A 9 13.60 26.00 -0.91
C GLY A 9 13.65 24.60 -0.33
N CYS A 10 12.50 23.96 -0.10
CA CYS A 10 12.39 22.58 0.37
C CYS A 10 11.82 21.64 -0.70
N SER A 11 11.97 20.35 -0.48
CA SER A 11 11.42 19.29 -1.31
C SER A 11 10.82 18.20 -0.44
N THR A 12 9.78 17.53 -0.94
CA THR A 12 9.23 16.32 -0.33
C THR A 12 9.75 15.09 -1.06
N LEU A 13 10.31 14.15 -0.31
CA LEU A 13 10.71 12.85 -0.81
C LEU A 13 9.79 11.78 -0.22
N TYR A 14 9.33 10.88 -1.07
CA TYR A 14 8.61 9.68 -0.66
C TYR A 14 9.46 8.46 -1.06
N VAL A 15 9.93 7.73 -0.06
CA VAL A 15 10.83 6.59 -0.24
C VAL A 15 10.14 5.32 0.20
N LEU A 16 10.22 4.28 -0.62
CA LEU A 16 9.64 2.97 -0.33
C LEU A 16 10.75 1.92 -0.33
N GLU A 17 10.77 1.14 0.74
CA GLU A 17 11.58 -0.05 0.83
C GLU A 17 10.68 -1.28 0.97
N PRO A 18 10.90 -2.36 0.18
CA PRO A 18 10.17 -3.60 0.34
C PRO A 18 10.47 -4.25 1.70
N ALA A 19 9.42 -4.54 2.45
CA ALA A 19 9.52 -5.17 3.76
C ALA A 19 8.61 -6.40 3.84
N PRO A 20 9.00 -7.44 4.62
CA PRO A 20 8.13 -8.59 4.85
C PRO A 20 6.92 -8.17 5.68
N ASN A 21 5.77 -8.81 5.45
CA ASN A 21 4.62 -8.60 6.30
C ASN A 21 4.80 -9.27 7.68
N LEU A 22 3.93 -8.94 8.63
CA LEU A 22 4.04 -9.40 10.01
C LEU A 22 3.73 -10.90 10.20
N ASP A 23 3.04 -11.54 9.26
CA ASP A 23 2.73 -12.97 9.33
C ASP A 23 3.91 -13.84 8.90
N VAL A 24 4.73 -13.36 7.98
CA VAL A 24 5.83 -14.12 7.37
C VAL A 24 7.19 -13.69 7.92
N GLY A 25 7.41 -12.38 8.07
CA GLY A 25 8.66 -11.82 8.57
C GLY A 25 8.73 -11.82 10.09
N ARG A 26 9.77 -12.44 10.64
CA ARG A 26 10.09 -12.34 12.09
C ARG A 26 11.10 -11.23 12.30
N VAL A 27 10.66 -9.99 12.13
CA VAL A 27 11.49 -8.80 12.28
C VAL A 27 11.13 -8.10 13.59
N ASP A 28 12.13 -7.79 14.39
CA ASP A 28 11.96 -6.88 15.52
C ASP A 28 11.98 -5.43 15.00
N TRP A 29 10.81 -4.92 14.66
CA TRP A 29 10.67 -3.57 14.08
C TRP A 29 11.13 -2.47 15.02
N ALA A 30 11.08 -2.67 16.33
CA ALA A 30 11.59 -1.69 17.28
C ALA A 30 13.10 -1.51 17.18
N ALA A 31 13.84 -2.63 16.97
CA ALA A 31 15.27 -2.62 16.76
C ALA A 31 15.66 -2.26 15.31
N GLU A 32 14.86 -2.70 14.33
CA GLU A 32 15.18 -2.57 12.90
C GLU A 32 14.92 -1.17 12.35
N ARG A 33 13.89 -0.48 12.82
CA ARG A 33 13.48 0.85 12.36
C ARG A 33 14.62 1.89 12.34
N PRO A 34 15.42 2.08 13.40
CA PRO A 34 16.54 3.02 13.36
C PRO A 34 17.59 2.65 12.30
N ARG A 35 17.91 1.37 12.19
CA ARG A 35 18.91 0.87 11.22
C ARG A 35 18.45 1.09 9.78
N MET A 36 17.22 0.71 9.45
CA MET A 36 16.65 0.91 8.12
C MET A 36 16.60 2.39 7.75
N LYS A 37 16.22 3.26 8.69
CA LYS A 37 16.23 4.69 8.45
C LYS A 37 17.62 5.23 8.11
N GLU A 38 18.65 4.82 8.86
CA GLU A 38 20.04 5.20 8.60
C GLU A 38 20.51 4.70 7.22
N GLU A 39 20.19 3.44 6.87
CA GLU A 39 20.54 2.86 5.58
C GLU A 39 19.84 3.57 4.41
N LEU A 40 18.57 3.92 4.55
CA LEU A 40 17.82 4.67 3.54
C LEU A 40 18.40 6.07 3.35
N LEU A 41 18.75 6.76 4.43
CA LEU A 41 19.38 8.08 4.35
C LEU A 41 20.75 8.02 3.70
N ALA A 42 21.57 7.04 4.05
CA ALA A 42 22.87 6.84 3.42
C ALA A 42 22.72 6.52 1.93
N PHE A 43 21.76 5.71 1.55
CA PHE A 43 21.43 5.44 0.14
C PHE A 43 21.01 6.70 -0.62
N LEU A 44 20.18 7.55 -0.03
CA LEU A 44 19.74 8.80 -0.64
C LEU A 44 20.90 9.77 -0.82
N ASP A 45 21.80 9.88 0.15
CA ASP A 45 23.01 10.71 0.08
C ASP A 45 23.93 10.24 -1.03
N ASP A 46 24.23 8.95 -1.10
CA ASP A 46 25.04 8.33 -2.15
C ASP A 46 24.44 8.51 -3.55
N ALA A 47 23.11 8.49 -3.64
CA ALA A 47 22.36 8.73 -4.88
C ALA A 47 22.25 10.24 -5.24
N GLY A 48 22.80 11.14 -4.43
CA GLY A 48 22.82 12.58 -4.66
C GLY A 48 21.52 13.32 -4.36
N TYR A 49 20.65 12.72 -3.55
CA TYR A 49 19.46 13.42 -3.05
C TYR A 49 19.79 14.32 -1.85
N PRO A 50 19.02 15.41 -1.64
CA PRO A 50 19.19 16.23 -0.44
C PRO A 50 18.89 15.45 0.83
N THR A 51 19.83 15.43 1.76
CA THR A 51 19.72 14.72 3.06
C THR A 51 19.64 15.66 4.26
N THR A 52 19.54 16.98 4.02
CA THR A 52 19.24 17.95 5.07
C THR A 52 17.75 17.87 5.40
N ILE A 53 17.40 17.09 6.43
CA ILE A 53 16.02 16.78 6.79
C ILE A 53 15.48 17.84 7.76
N VAL A 54 14.36 18.47 7.40
CA VAL A 54 13.60 19.38 8.27
C VAL A 54 12.61 18.60 9.12
N THR A 55 11.93 17.62 8.50
CA THR A 55 11.00 16.69 9.16
C THR A 55 10.95 15.39 8.40
N ASP A 56 10.71 14.31 9.10
CA ASP A 56 10.50 13.00 8.49
C ASP A 56 9.43 12.20 9.24
N GLU A 57 8.84 11.26 8.52
CA GLU A 57 7.97 10.23 9.06
C GLU A 57 8.44 8.87 8.54
N PHE A 58 8.65 7.93 9.44
CA PHE A 58 9.01 6.55 9.09
C PHE A 58 7.88 5.63 9.53
N VAL A 59 7.27 4.96 8.56
CA VAL A 59 6.14 4.05 8.76
C VAL A 59 6.57 2.64 8.42
N ASP A 60 6.44 1.72 9.36
CA ASP A 60 6.75 0.30 9.18
C ASP A 60 5.48 -0.58 9.18
N PRO A 61 5.60 -1.91 8.98
CA PRO A 61 4.46 -2.81 9.01
C PRO A 61 3.65 -2.80 10.31
N THR A 62 4.26 -2.48 11.47
CA THR A 62 3.51 -2.39 12.73
C THR A 62 2.62 -1.16 12.78
N ASP A 63 3.05 -0.05 12.21
CA ASP A 63 2.26 1.16 12.07
C ASP A 63 1.07 0.94 11.12
N TRP A 64 1.30 0.25 9.99
CA TRP A 64 0.22 -0.13 9.07
C TRP A 64 -0.81 -1.06 9.74
N GLN A 65 -0.35 -2.02 10.55
CA GLN A 65 -1.25 -2.88 11.30
C GLN A 65 -2.08 -2.08 12.32
N ALA A 66 -1.47 -1.13 13.01
CA ALA A 66 -2.16 -0.26 13.96
C ALA A 66 -3.25 0.61 13.28
N GLN A 67 -3.08 0.92 11.99
CA GLN A 67 -4.08 1.59 11.17
C GLN A 67 -5.15 0.63 10.59
N GLY A 68 -5.12 -0.65 10.96
CA GLY A 68 -6.10 -1.65 10.54
C GLY A 68 -5.75 -2.40 9.25
N MET A 69 -4.53 -2.25 8.72
CA MET A 69 -4.07 -2.99 7.55
C MET A 69 -3.69 -4.41 7.94
N ALA A 70 -4.31 -5.40 7.32
CA ALA A 70 -4.07 -6.81 7.62
C ALA A 70 -2.59 -7.17 7.45
N ALA A 71 -1.99 -7.77 8.48
CA ALA A 71 -0.58 -8.15 8.54
C ALA A 71 0.41 -7.00 8.23
N GLY A 72 0.00 -5.76 8.47
CA GLY A 72 0.82 -4.59 8.19
C GLY A 72 1.09 -4.34 6.70
N THR A 73 0.17 -4.74 5.82
CA THR A 73 0.33 -4.62 4.36
C THR A 73 -0.56 -3.52 3.77
N PRO A 74 -0.03 -2.31 3.45
CA PRO A 74 -0.84 -1.23 2.90
C PRO A 74 -1.33 -1.49 1.48
N PHE A 75 -0.67 -2.41 0.74
CA PHE A 75 -0.97 -2.73 -0.64
C PHE A 75 -1.72 -4.06 -0.83
N ALA A 76 -2.23 -4.65 0.26
CA ALA A 76 -2.94 -5.92 0.29
C ALA A 76 -2.09 -7.10 -0.26
N LEU A 77 -2.63 -7.92 -1.18
CA LEU A 77 -1.95 -9.10 -1.70
C LEU A 77 -0.73 -8.73 -2.56
N SER A 78 0.31 -9.52 -2.47
CA SER A 78 1.52 -9.37 -3.28
C SER A 78 1.24 -9.60 -4.77
N HIS A 79 2.17 -9.18 -5.64
CA HIS A 79 2.05 -9.37 -7.09
C HIS A 79 2.73 -10.66 -7.57
N THR A 80 2.71 -11.72 -6.76
CA THR A 80 3.11 -13.05 -7.21
C THR A 80 2.09 -13.62 -8.18
N PHE A 81 2.50 -14.55 -9.04
CA PHE A 81 1.63 -15.12 -10.08
C PHE A 81 0.27 -15.60 -9.56
N LEU A 82 0.27 -16.29 -8.41
CA LEU A 82 -0.97 -16.83 -7.81
C LEU A 82 -1.78 -15.79 -6.99
N GLN A 83 -1.34 -14.55 -6.94
CA GLN A 83 -2.03 -13.46 -6.24
C GLN A 83 -2.36 -12.28 -7.15
N THR A 84 -2.21 -12.46 -8.47
CA THR A 84 -2.51 -11.43 -9.47
C THR A 84 -3.58 -11.88 -10.46
N GLY A 85 -4.12 -10.94 -11.20
CA GLY A 85 -5.07 -11.18 -12.26
C GLY A 85 -6.27 -12.02 -11.82
N PRO A 86 -6.55 -13.16 -12.50
CA PRO A 86 -7.72 -13.99 -12.20
C PRO A 86 -7.66 -14.72 -10.86
N PHE A 87 -6.49 -14.80 -10.24
CA PHE A 87 -6.30 -15.43 -8.91
C PHE A 87 -6.57 -14.49 -7.75
N ARG A 88 -6.76 -13.20 -8.04
CA ARG A 88 -7.14 -12.24 -7.02
C ARG A 88 -8.59 -12.43 -6.60
N PRO A 89 -8.95 -12.15 -5.32
CA PRO A 89 -10.33 -12.24 -4.88
C PRO A 89 -11.28 -11.46 -5.80
N PRO A 90 -12.43 -12.01 -6.17
CA PRO A 90 -13.40 -11.33 -7.03
C PRO A 90 -14.10 -10.20 -6.28
N ASN A 91 -14.73 -9.29 -7.01
CA ASN A 91 -15.52 -8.19 -6.44
C ASN A 91 -16.86 -8.66 -5.82
N VAL A 92 -17.17 -9.95 -5.82
CA VAL A 92 -18.42 -10.51 -5.29
C VAL A 92 -18.11 -11.67 -4.37
N GLU A 93 -18.68 -11.68 -3.17
CA GLU A 93 -18.65 -12.84 -2.29
C GLU A 93 -19.70 -13.88 -2.77
N ARG A 94 -19.23 -14.99 -3.31
CA ARG A 94 -20.11 -16.00 -3.91
C ARG A 94 -20.96 -16.77 -2.90
N ARG A 95 -20.47 -16.88 -1.65
CA ARG A 95 -21.15 -17.63 -0.57
C ARG A 95 -22.15 -16.76 0.20
N ARG A 96 -22.11 -15.45 0.02
CA ARG A 96 -22.96 -14.48 0.72
C ARG A 96 -23.55 -13.49 -0.29
N PRO A 97 -24.70 -13.78 -0.89
CA PRO A 97 -25.35 -12.87 -1.83
C PRO A 97 -25.55 -11.48 -1.22
N GLY A 98 -25.30 -10.43 -2.02
CA GLY A 98 -25.40 -9.04 -1.58
C GLY A 98 -24.13 -8.47 -0.94
N VAL A 99 -23.04 -9.25 -0.83
CA VAL A 99 -21.73 -8.75 -0.36
C VAL A 99 -20.79 -8.52 -1.54
N PHE A 100 -20.28 -7.32 -1.63
CA PHE A 100 -19.39 -6.88 -2.71
C PHE A 100 -18.12 -6.27 -2.15
N PHE A 101 -17.02 -6.38 -2.89
CA PHE A 101 -15.72 -5.88 -2.52
C PHE A 101 -15.18 -4.89 -3.55
N ALA A 102 -14.56 -3.82 -3.10
CA ALA A 102 -13.81 -2.88 -3.91
C ALA A 102 -12.47 -2.56 -3.22
N GLY A 103 -11.48 -2.14 -3.99
CA GLY A 103 -10.20 -1.71 -3.48
C GLY A 103 -9.04 -2.62 -3.87
N SER A 104 -7.89 -2.42 -3.22
CA SER A 104 -6.61 -3.09 -3.55
C SER A 104 -6.60 -4.59 -3.28
N GLY A 105 -7.40 -5.09 -2.36
CA GLY A 105 -7.48 -6.52 -2.00
C GLY A 105 -8.24 -7.39 -3.01
N THR A 106 -8.91 -6.82 -4.00
CA THR A 106 -9.70 -7.52 -5.00
C THR A 106 -9.26 -7.16 -6.43
N VAL A 107 -9.87 -7.79 -7.43
CA VAL A 107 -9.57 -7.47 -8.84
C VAL A 107 -9.91 -6.01 -9.18
N PRO A 108 -9.12 -5.35 -10.03
CA PRO A 108 -7.94 -5.84 -10.74
C PRO A 108 -6.64 -5.81 -9.93
N GLY A 109 -6.55 -5.08 -8.82
CA GLY A 109 -5.35 -5.06 -7.99
C GLY A 109 -5.05 -3.73 -7.30
N VAL A 110 -3.79 -3.52 -6.94
CA VAL A 110 -3.28 -2.37 -6.22
C VAL A 110 -2.89 -1.23 -7.17
N GLY A 111 -2.88 -0.03 -6.63
CA GLY A 111 -2.57 1.22 -7.33
C GLY A 111 -3.82 2.06 -7.60
N VAL A 112 -3.67 3.37 -7.57
CA VAL A 112 -4.80 4.32 -7.70
C VAL A 112 -5.68 4.03 -8.92
N PRO A 113 -5.13 3.82 -10.14
CA PRO A 113 -5.97 3.48 -11.30
C PRO A 113 -6.72 2.16 -11.12
N MET A 114 -6.07 1.15 -10.53
CA MET A 114 -6.66 -0.17 -10.35
C MET A 114 -7.77 -0.16 -9.30
N VAL A 115 -7.62 0.57 -8.19
CA VAL A 115 -8.68 0.66 -7.18
C VAL A 115 -9.89 1.43 -7.67
N LEU A 116 -9.72 2.42 -8.55
CA LEU A 116 -10.82 3.09 -9.22
C LEU A 116 -11.58 2.14 -10.17
N VAL A 117 -10.86 1.33 -10.94
CA VAL A 117 -11.47 0.26 -11.76
C VAL A 117 -12.16 -0.77 -10.89
N SER A 118 -11.58 -1.16 -9.76
CA SER A 118 -12.22 -2.07 -8.80
C SER A 118 -13.56 -1.52 -8.29
N GLY A 119 -13.61 -0.22 -7.96
CA GLY A 119 -14.85 0.45 -7.57
C GLY A 119 -15.92 0.40 -8.67
N LYS A 120 -15.54 0.71 -9.92
CA LYS A 120 -16.42 0.63 -11.09
C LYS A 120 -16.98 -0.79 -11.31
N LEU A 121 -16.11 -1.80 -11.18
CA LEU A 121 -16.52 -3.20 -11.33
C LEU A 121 -17.49 -3.62 -10.21
N ALA A 122 -17.22 -3.21 -8.97
CA ALA A 122 -18.11 -3.50 -7.84
C ALA A 122 -19.48 -2.82 -8.04
N ALA A 123 -19.51 -1.55 -8.44
CA ALA A 123 -20.76 -0.83 -8.71
C ALA A 123 -21.62 -1.54 -9.77
N ALA A 124 -21.03 -1.91 -10.90
CA ALA A 124 -21.71 -2.64 -11.97
C ALA A 124 -22.31 -3.98 -11.48
N ARG A 125 -21.64 -4.65 -10.54
CA ARG A 125 -22.16 -5.90 -9.95
C ARG A 125 -23.28 -5.66 -8.96
N VAL A 126 -23.24 -4.57 -8.21
CA VAL A 126 -24.34 -4.14 -7.34
C VAL A 126 -25.58 -3.82 -8.18
N GLU A 127 -25.42 -3.02 -9.25
CA GLU A 127 -26.53 -2.71 -10.16
C GLU A 127 -27.16 -3.96 -10.77
N ALA A 128 -26.35 -4.90 -11.25
CA ALA A 128 -26.84 -6.18 -11.78
C ALA A 128 -27.50 -7.08 -10.72
N TYR A 129 -27.17 -6.92 -9.47
CA TYR A 129 -27.79 -7.67 -8.35
C TYR A 129 -29.13 -7.06 -7.94
N VAL A 130 -29.22 -5.74 -7.84
CA VAL A 130 -30.44 -5.03 -7.41
C VAL A 130 -31.48 -4.99 -8.53
N GLY A 131 -31.07 -4.99 -9.80
CA GLY A 131 -31.95 -4.99 -10.96
C GLY A 131 -32.57 -6.34 -11.33
N ARG A 132 -32.37 -7.38 -10.51
CA ARG A 132 -32.99 -8.71 -10.64
C ARG A 132 -34.25 -8.79 -9.80
#